data_15d876b5470923c74a6a058790c8d665
#
_entry.id   15d876b5470923c74a6a058790c8d665
#
_cell.length_a   1.000
_cell.length_b   1.000
_cell.length_c   1.000
_cell.angle_alpha   90.00
_cell.angle_beta   90.00
_cell.angle_gamma   90.00
#
_symmetry.space_group_name_H-M   'P 1'
#
loop_
_entity.id
_entity.type
_entity.pdbx_description
1 polymer ?
#
loop_
_entity_poly.entity_id
_entity_poly.type
_entity_poly.pdbx_seq_one_letter_code
_entity_poly.pdbx_strand_id
1 'polypeptide(L)'
;CVPVPVLSFTTRLLGCSAGVMITASHNPKEYNGYKAFDETGCQICTEAAAEVLTYIEGKSYSKAAEILAGKTVNADLINEIGDKELNAFYDAVSMQSLYNEKSDLKIVYTPLHGTGNLPVRKMLANFDVTVVKEQELPDGNFSTVRSPNPEEKDALNLAIEKAKQIGADIVLGTDPDCDRVGIAVRSESGEYVLFTGNQTGALLVKFVLDMKKSSLNEKSTLVKTIVTSELGADIARSYGLNIDETLTGFKYIGDKINQYEKSGNREFVIGYEESYGYLVGTHARDKDGVVSAMLICQMAAWYKAQGKSLIDGLNDIYAEYGYYLDALDPFVLKGIDGAE
;
A
#
# COMPACT_ATOMS: atom_id res chain seq x y z
N CYS A 1 -11.57 -2.61 -13.31
CA CYS A 1 -10.36 -2.04 -12.66
C CYS A 1 -10.12 -2.77 -11.34
N VAL A 2 -8.86 -3.04 -11.02
CA VAL A 2 -8.45 -3.74 -9.80
C VAL A 2 -7.25 -3.01 -9.16
N PRO A 3 -6.99 -3.19 -7.84
CA PRO A 3 -5.78 -2.72 -7.19
C PRO A 3 -4.47 -3.28 -7.78
N VAL A 4 -3.37 -2.54 -7.65
CA VAL A 4 -2.01 -3.01 -8.03
C VAL A 4 -1.65 -4.34 -7.35
N PRO A 5 -1.89 -4.56 -6.05
CA PRO A 5 -1.57 -5.84 -5.43
C PRO A 5 -2.34 -7.03 -6.03
N VAL A 6 -3.54 -6.82 -6.58
CA VAL A 6 -4.28 -7.87 -7.32
C VAL A 6 -3.53 -8.26 -8.58
N LEU A 7 -2.96 -7.29 -9.33
CA LEU A 7 -2.13 -7.61 -10.50
C LEU A 7 -0.90 -8.41 -10.10
N SER A 8 -0.15 -7.95 -9.10
CA SER A 8 1.04 -8.65 -8.58
C SER A 8 0.73 -10.10 -8.18
N PHE A 9 -0.34 -10.31 -7.43
CA PHE A 9 -0.82 -11.62 -7.01
C PHE A 9 -1.25 -12.49 -8.19
N THR A 10 -2.07 -11.95 -9.09
CA THR A 10 -2.68 -12.70 -10.19
C THR A 10 -1.65 -13.09 -11.26
N THR A 11 -0.65 -12.24 -11.51
CA THR A 11 0.49 -12.56 -12.39
C THR A 11 1.15 -13.86 -11.96
N ARG A 12 1.38 -14.04 -10.66
CA ARG A 12 1.96 -15.27 -10.08
C ARG A 12 0.96 -16.43 -10.09
N LEU A 13 -0.28 -16.18 -9.66
CA LEU A 13 -1.33 -17.21 -9.57
C LEU A 13 -1.58 -17.90 -10.91
N LEU A 14 -1.55 -17.14 -11.99
CA LEU A 14 -1.83 -17.65 -13.34
C LEU A 14 -0.56 -18.04 -14.11
N GLY A 15 0.63 -17.88 -13.51
CA GLY A 15 1.90 -18.16 -14.18
C GLY A 15 2.14 -17.30 -15.42
N CYS A 16 1.73 -16.02 -15.35
CA CYS A 16 1.93 -15.08 -16.46
C CYS A 16 3.42 -14.75 -16.63
N SER A 17 3.86 -14.52 -17.85
CA SER A 17 5.24 -14.11 -18.14
C SER A 17 5.52 -12.66 -17.77
N ALA A 18 4.48 -11.82 -17.68
CA ALA A 18 4.59 -10.41 -17.30
C ALA A 18 3.22 -9.87 -16.87
N GLY A 19 3.23 -8.76 -16.13
CA GLY A 19 2.07 -7.98 -15.78
C GLY A 19 2.22 -6.52 -16.19
N VAL A 20 1.11 -5.85 -16.47
CA VAL A 20 1.09 -4.42 -16.80
C VAL A 20 -0.05 -3.74 -16.08
N MET A 21 0.25 -2.61 -15.41
CA MET A 21 -0.75 -1.72 -14.84
C MET A 21 -0.64 -0.34 -15.45
N ILE A 22 -1.76 0.16 -15.96
CA ILE A 22 -1.86 1.55 -16.43
C ILE A 22 -2.45 2.37 -15.29
N THR A 23 -1.63 3.18 -14.67
CA THR A 23 -2.01 4.01 -13.52
C THR A 23 -1.03 5.15 -13.32
N ALA A 24 -1.54 6.32 -12.93
CA ALA A 24 -0.73 7.42 -12.42
C ALA A 24 -0.63 7.39 -10.88
N SER A 25 -1.10 6.31 -10.23
CA SER A 25 -1.17 6.20 -8.77
C SER A 25 -1.89 7.41 -8.15
N HIS A 26 -1.24 8.11 -7.26
CA HIS A 26 -1.73 9.28 -6.52
C HIS A 26 -1.46 10.63 -7.21
N ASN A 27 -0.87 10.63 -8.40
CA ASN A 27 -0.58 11.86 -9.13
C ASN A 27 -1.86 12.58 -9.60
N PRO A 28 -1.82 13.91 -9.83
CA PRO A 28 -2.91 14.65 -10.44
C PRO A 28 -3.36 14.08 -11.79
N LYS A 29 -4.60 14.37 -12.19
CA LYS A 29 -5.27 13.80 -13.38
C LYS A 29 -4.55 14.00 -14.71
N GLU A 30 -3.65 14.99 -14.80
CA GLU A 30 -2.86 15.29 -15.99
C GLU A 30 -1.78 14.22 -16.25
N TYR A 31 -1.47 13.41 -15.26
CA TYR A 31 -0.44 12.37 -15.36
C TYR A 31 -1.06 11.02 -15.72
N ASN A 32 -0.28 10.21 -16.39
CA ASN A 32 -0.53 8.80 -16.58
C ASN A 32 0.76 8.02 -16.35
N GLY A 33 0.67 6.71 -16.15
CA GLY A 33 1.81 5.87 -15.85
C GLY A 33 1.67 4.47 -16.40
N TYR A 34 2.78 3.80 -16.50
CA TYR A 34 2.91 2.44 -16.98
C TYR A 34 3.83 1.68 -16.01
N LYS A 35 3.26 0.76 -15.23
CA LYS A 35 4.02 -0.11 -14.31
C LYS A 35 4.14 -1.49 -14.98
N ALA A 36 5.36 -1.97 -15.20
CA ALA A 36 5.64 -3.31 -15.72
C ALA A 36 6.08 -4.24 -14.58
N PHE A 37 5.60 -5.48 -14.61
CA PHE A 37 5.88 -6.53 -13.64
C PHE A 37 6.43 -7.75 -14.37
N ASP A 38 7.36 -8.46 -13.75
CA ASP A 38 7.87 -9.73 -14.22
C ASP A 38 6.96 -10.91 -13.81
N GLU A 39 7.37 -12.13 -14.16
CA GLU A 39 6.64 -13.36 -13.85
C GLU A 39 6.51 -13.65 -12.35
N THR A 40 7.33 -13.01 -11.51
CA THR A 40 7.24 -13.12 -10.06
C THR A 40 6.20 -12.20 -9.45
N GLY A 41 5.55 -11.34 -10.27
CA GLY A 41 4.62 -10.33 -9.82
C GLY A 41 5.31 -9.13 -9.15
N CYS A 42 6.63 -8.99 -9.31
CA CYS A 42 7.41 -7.84 -8.86
C CYS A 42 7.52 -6.81 -9.98
N GLN A 43 7.48 -5.51 -9.66
CA GLN A 43 7.82 -4.49 -10.65
C GLN A 43 9.26 -4.69 -11.11
N ILE A 44 9.49 -4.58 -12.43
CA ILE A 44 10.82 -4.75 -13.01
C ILE A 44 11.83 -3.75 -12.43
N CYS A 45 13.01 -4.25 -12.09
CA CYS A 45 14.11 -3.43 -11.58
C CYS A 45 14.82 -2.66 -12.69
N THR A 46 15.78 -1.82 -12.31
CA THR A 46 16.38 -0.80 -13.19
C THR A 46 16.98 -1.37 -14.46
N GLU A 47 17.66 -2.51 -14.39
CA GLU A 47 18.31 -3.13 -15.55
C GLU A 47 17.29 -3.62 -16.57
N ALA A 48 16.26 -4.36 -16.12
CA ALA A 48 15.18 -4.84 -16.99
C ALA A 48 14.35 -3.68 -17.56
N ALA A 49 14.11 -2.64 -16.77
CA ALA A 49 13.43 -1.43 -17.25
C ALA A 49 14.25 -0.71 -18.34
N ALA A 50 15.57 -0.59 -18.18
CA ALA A 50 16.45 -0.01 -19.19
C ALA A 50 16.43 -0.82 -20.48
N GLU A 51 16.44 -2.15 -20.40
CA GLU A 51 16.32 -3.03 -21.57
C GLU A 51 14.98 -2.79 -22.30
N VAL A 52 13.85 -2.76 -21.59
CA VAL A 52 12.54 -2.47 -22.18
C VAL A 52 12.53 -1.12 -22.88
N LEU A 53 13.14 -0.08 -22.27
CA LEU A 53 13.23 1.25 -22.87
C LEU A 53 13.95 1.23 -24.21
N THR A 54 14.99 0.41 -24.40
CA THR A 54 15.70 0.32 -25.69
C THR A 54 14.78 -0.11 -26.84
N TYR A 55 13.74 -0.92 -26.56
CA TYR A 55 12.74 -1.32 -27.56
C TYR A 55 11.70 -0.25 -27.84
N ILE A 56 11.50 0.69 -26.91
CA ILE A 56 10.53 1.80 -27.03
C ILE A 56 11.19 3.00 -27.71
N GLU A 57 12.45 3.27 -27.42
CA GLU A 57 13.20 4.39 -27.96
C GLU A 57 13.23 4.38 -29.51
N GLY A 58 13.05 5.56 -30.08
CA GLY A 58 13.01 5.74 -31.53
C GLY A 58 11.70 5.30 -32.21
N LYS A 59 10.71 4.83 -31.46
CA LYS A 59 9.37 4.52 -32.00
C LYS A 59 8.41 5.69 -31.77
N SER A 60 7.93 6.27 -32.89
CA SER A 60 6.92 7.31 -32.84
C SER A 60 5.51 6.72 -32.62
N TYR A 61 4.56 7.52 -32.14
CA TYR A 61 3.15 7.14 -32.06
C TYR A 61 2.57 6.72 -33.42
N SER A 62 2.98 7.39 -34.52
CA SER A 62 2.60 7.00 -35.88
C SER A 62 3.08 5.60 -36.22
N LYS A 63 4.31 5.24 -35.82
CA LYS A 63 4.84 3.90 -36.03
C LYS A 63 4.09 2.84 -35.24
N ALA A 64 3.73 3.13 -34.01
CA ALA A 64 2.87 2.25 -33.22
C ALA A 64 1.50 2.05 -33.88
N ALA A 65 0.88 3.12 -34.39
CA ALA A 65 -0.38 3.04 -35.12
C ALA A 65 -0.26 2.19 -36.40
N GLU A 66 0.82 2.34 -37.15
CA GLU A 66 1.11 1.50 -38.34
C GLU A 66 1.23 0.01 -38.00
N ILE A 67 1.94 -0.31 -36.88
CA ILE A 67 2.11 -1.69 -36.44
C ILE A 67 0.74 -2.30 -36.04
N LEU A 68 -0.16 -1.53 -35.50
CA LEU A 68 -1.51 -1.96 -35.09
C LEU A 68 -2.50 -1.97 -36.24
N ALA A 69 -2.26 -1.16 -37.28
CA ALA A 69 -3.13 -1.08 -38.45
C ALA A 69 -3.24 -2.44 -39.16
N GLY A 70 -4.48 -2.89 -39.37
CA GLY A 70 -4.73 -4.17 -40.06
C GLY A 70 -4.49 -5.42 -39.20
N LYS A 71 -4.09 -5.30 -37.92
CA LYS A 71 -4.05 -6.45 -36.99
C LYS A 71 -5.44 -6.72 -36.46
N THR A 72 -5.88 -7.96 -36.60
CA THR A 72 -7.10 -8.46 -35.97
C THR A 72 -6.74 -8.99 -34.60
N VAL A 73 -7.46 -8.54 -33.59
CA VAL A 73 -7.33 -9.10 -32.24
C VAL A 73 -7.95 -10.50 -32.25
N ASN A 74 -7.19 -11.51 -31.86
CA ASN A 74 -7.74 -12.84 -31.64
C ASN A 74 -8.41 -12.89 -30.26
N ALA A 75 -9.73 -12.80 -30.24
CA ALA A 75 -10.52 -12.78 -29.00
C ALA A 75 -10.35 -14.05 -28.17
N ASP A 76 -10.02 -15.19 -28.78
CA ASP A 76 -9.81 -16.46 -28.08
C ASP A 76 -8.54 -16.46 -27.18
N LEU A 77 -7.66 -15.48 -27.39
CA LEU A 77 -6.46 -15.28 -26.56
C LEU A 77 -6.68 -14.30 -25.40
N ILE A 78 -7.87 -13.67 -25.32
CA ILE A 78 -8.20 -12.72 -24.26
C ILE A 78 -9.04 -13.46 -23.21
N ASN A 79 -8.52 -13.55 -22.01
CA ASN A 79 -9.21 -14.13 -20.89
C ASN A 79 -9.45 -13.04 -19.84
N GLU A 80 -10.69 -12.87 -19.41
CA GLU A 80 -11.01 -11.99 -18.30
C GLU A 80 -10.79 -12.71 -16.97
N ILE A 81 -10.13 -12.05 -16.03
CA ILE A 81 -10.08 -12.50 -14.63
C ILE A 81 -11.41 -12.17 -13.98
N GLY A 82 -11.92 -13.10 -13.18
CA GLY A 82 -13.24 -13.00 -12.55
C GLY A 82 -13.18 -13.19 -11.04
N ASP A 83 -14.32 -13.58 -10.50
CA ASP A 83 -14.50 -13.80 -9.07
C ASP A 83 -13.56 -14.86 -8.49
N LYS A 84 -13.16 -15.84 -9.28
CA LYS A 84 -12.25 -16.91 -8.84
C LYS A 84 -10.89 -16.35 -8.43
N GLU A 85 -10.28 -15.55 -9.28
CA GLU A 85 -8.96 -14.95 -9.03
C GLU A 85 -9.04 -13.87 -7.96
N LEU A 86 -10.10 -13.06 -7.98
CA LEU A 86 -10.35 -12.05 -6.95
C LEU A 86 -10.58 -12.69 -5.57
N ASN A 87 -11.35 -13.76 -5.48
CA ASN A 87 -11.54 -14.46 -4.20
C ASN A 87 -10.25 -15.12 -3.72
N ALA A 88 -9.43 -15.69 -4.62
CA ALA A 88 -8.11 -16.22 -4.24
C ALA A 88 -7.20 -15.12 -3.65
N PHE A 89 -7.24 -13.91 -4.21
CA PHE A 89 -6.53 -12.76 -3.61
C PHE A 89 -7.09 -12.40 -2.22
N TYR A 90 -8.42 -12.32 -2.08
CA TYR A 90 -9.04 -12.02 -0.78
C TYR A 90 -8.74 -13.07 0.27
N ASP A 91 -8.70 -14.34 -0.11
CA ASP A 91 -8.31 -15.42 0.79
C ASP A 91 -6.86 -15.27 1.24
N ALA A 92 -5.95 -14.93 0.32
CA ALA A 92 -4.55 -14.69 0.63
C ALA A 92 -4.34 -13.48 1.56
N VAL A 93 -5.11 -12.39 1.37
CA VAL A 93 -5.13 -11.24 2.28
C VAL A 93 -5.70 -11.63 3.64
N SER A 94 -6.80 -12.38 3.67
CA SER A 94 -7.45 -12.83 4.92
C SER A 94 -6.54 -13.71 5.76
N MET A 95 -5.66 -14.50 5.14
CA MET A 95 -4.64 -15.29 5.83
C MET A 95 -3.61 -14.45 6.59
N GLN A 96 -3.49 -13.15 6.28
CA GLN A 96 -2.63 -12.22 7.01
C GLN A 96 -3.32 -11.59 8.23
N SER A 97 -4.58 -11.92 8.48
CA SER A 97 -5.34 -11.40 9.63
C SER A 97 -4.68 -11.79 10.96
N LEU A 98 -4.55 -10.81 11.86
CA LEU A 98 -3.83 -10.97 13.13
C LEU A 98 -4.72 -10.76 14.35
N TYR A 99 -5.85 -10.05 14.20
CA TYR A 99 -6.77 -9.77 15.30
C TYR A 99 -8.22 -9.79 14.80
N ASN A 100 -9.02 -10.73 15.29
CA ASN A 100 -10.39 -10.98 14.80
C ASN A 100 -11.46 -10.82 15.89
N GLU A 101 -11.10 -10.23 17.03
CA GLU A 101 -12.08 -9.98 18.09
C GLU A 101 -13.10 -8.91 17.66
N LYS A 102 -14.33 -9.08 18.14
CA LYS A 102 -15.40 -8.11 17.88
C LYS A 102 -15.03 -6.75 18.45
N SER A 103 -15.15 -5.70 17.67
CA SER A 103 -14.86 -4.33 18.07
C SER A 103 -16.00 -3.39 17.68
N ASP A 104 -16.18 -2.35 18.48
CA ASP A 104 -17.06 -1.22 18.19
C ASP A 104 -16.31 -0.06 17.49
N LEU A 105 -15.15 -0.36 16.90
CA LEU A 105 -14.34 0.60 16.13
C LEU A 105 -15.16 1.18 14.98
N LYS A 106 -15.28 2.50 14.94
CA LYS A 106 -15.95 3.25 13.88
C LYS A 106 -14.93 3.81 12.89
N ILE A 107 -15.08 3.46 11.64
CA ILE A 107 -14.14 3.80 10.57
C ILE A 107 -14.85 4.66 9.54
N VAL A 108 -14.20 5.76 9.11
CA VAL A 108 -14.55 6.42 7.86
C VAL A 108 -13.50 6.08 6.82
N TYR A 109 -13.95 5.57 5.68
CA TYR A 109 -13.08 5.16 4.59
C TYR A 109 -13.32 5.99 3.32
N THR A 110 -12.26 6.43 2.68
CA THR A 110 -12.29 6.98 1.33
C THR A 110 -11.36 6.21 0.39
N PRO A 111 -11.85 5.68 -0.73
CA PRO A 111 -11.03 5.11 -1.79
C PRO A 111 -10.40 6.16 -2.70
N LEU A 112 -10.65 7.45 -2.48
CA LEU A 112 -10.19 8.56 -3.34
C LEU A 112 -10.48 8.30 -4.84
N HIS A 113 -11.72 7.91 -5.15
CA HIS A 113 -12.19 7.52 -6.49
C HIS A 113 -11.49 6.28 -7.08
N GLY A 114 -10.79 5.50 -6.25
CA GLY A 114 -9.90 4.43 -6.67
C GLY A 114 -10.48 3.02 -6.59
N THR A 115 -9.61 2.09 -6.91
CA THR A 115 -9.91 0.65 -7.02
C THR A 115 -10.05 -0.06 -5.67
N GLY A 116 -9.64 0.60 -4.57
CA GLY A 116 -9.74 0.06 -3.22
C GLY A 116 -11.16 -0.07 -2.66
N ASN A 117 -12.16 0.62 -3.25
CA ASN A 117 -13.52 0.67 -2.73
C ASN A 117 -14.08 -0.71 -2.33
N LEU A 118 -14.17 -1.63 -3.27
CA LEU A 118 -14.76 -2.95 -3.00
C LEU A 118 -13.80 -3.86 -2.20
N PRO A 119 -12.51 -4.00 -2.58
CA PRO A 119 -11.59 -4.89 -1.87
C PRO A 119 -11.40 -4.53 -0.39
N VAL A 120 -11.15 -3.26 -0.09
CA VAL A 120 -10.94 -2.81 1.29
C VAL A 120 -12.19 -3.02 2.13
N ARG A 121 -13.37 -2.63 1.61
CA ARG A 121 -14.64 -2.85 2.30
C ARG A 121 -14.94 -4.33 2.56
N LYS A 122 -14.55 -5.21 1.63
CA LYS A 122 -14.69 -6.65 1.82
C LYS A 122 -13.84 -7.16 2.98
N MET A 123 -12.60 -6.67 3.09
CA MET A 123 -11.71 -7.04 4.22
C MET A 123 -12.15 -6.42 5.54
N LEU A 124 -12.85 -5.29 5.51
CA LEU A 124 -13.36 -4.60 6.68
C LEU A 124 -14.82 -4.94 7.02
N ALA A 125 -15.39 -5.99 6.45
CA ALA A 125 -16.82 -6.33 6.61
C ALA A 125 -17.27 -6.56 8.07
N ASN A 126 -16.34 -6.87 8.97
CA ASN A 126 -16.62 -7.07 10.39
C ASN A 126 -16.57 -5.78 11.23
N PHE A 127 -16.27 -4.63 10.61
CA PHE A 127 -16.18 -3.33 11.25
C PHE A 127 -17.35 -2.41 10.84
N ASP A 128 -17.61 -1.38 11.66
CA ASP A 128 -18.53 -0.29 11.31
C ASP A 128 -17.83 0.70 10.39
N VAL A 129 -18.03 0.53 9.07
CA VAL A 129 -17.37 1.32 8.04
C VAL A 129 -18.35 2.24 7.34
N THR A 130 -18.12 3.54 7.45
CA THR A 130 -18.82 4.57 6.66
C THR A 130 -17.92 5.03 5.51
N VAL A 131 -18.39 4.87 4.27
CA VAL A 131 -17.66 5.32 3.07
C VAL A 131 -18.03 6.75 2.72
N VAL A 132 -17.03 7.55 2.31
CA VAL A 132 -17.24 8.91 1.77
C VAL A 132 -17.88 8.78 0.39
N LYS A 133 -19.17 9.11 0.30
CA LYS A 133 -19.99 8.89 -0.89
C LYS A 133 -19.51 9.68 -2.12
N GLU A 134 -19.02 10.88 -1.89
CA GLU A 134 -18.50 11.78 -2.91
C GLU A 134 -17.23 11.25 -3.58
N GLN A 135 -16.51 10.34 -2.90
CA GLN A 135 -15.24 9.76 -3.35
C GLN A 135 -15.32 8.25 -3.58
N GLU A 136 -16.52 7.65 -3.44
CA GLU A 136 -16.72 6.20 -3.50
C GLU A 136 -16.53 5.63 -4.92
N LEU A 137 -17.05 6.33 -5.93
CA LEU A 137 -17.06 5.86 -7.30
C LEU A 137 -15.87 6.43 -8.10
N PRO A 138 -15.39 5.70 -9.12
CA PRO A 138 -14.36 6.20 -10.01
C PRO A 138 -14.74 7.53 -10.65
N ASP A 139 -13.81 8.50 -10.58
CA ASP A 139 -13.92 9.78 -11.27
C ASP A 139 -12.54 10.16 -11.84
N GLY A 140 -12.37 10.04 -13.15
CA GLY A 140 -11.13 10.37 -13.84
C GLY A 140 -10.74 11.86 -13.80
N ASN A 141 -11.66 12.73 -13.38
CA ASN A 141 -11.37 14.15 -13.15
C ASN A 141 -10.93 14.45 -11.73
N PHE A 142 -11.07 13.50 -10.79
CA PHE A 142 -10.80 13.70 -9.37
C PHE A 142 -11.46 14.98 -8.83
N SER A 143 -12.75 15.17 -9.14
CA SER A 143 -13.49 16.44 -8.92
C SER A 143 -13.52 16.89 -7.46
N THR A 144 -13.25 16.02 -6.50
CA THR A 144 -13.27 16.32 -5.07
C THR A 144 -11.91 16.59 -4.46
N VAL A 145 -10.82 16.34 -5.19
CA VAL A 145 -9.44 16.48 -4.70
C VAL A 145 -8.53 16.97 -5.82
N ARG A 146 -7.51 17.74 -5.47
CA ARG A 146 -6.47 18.19 -6.40
C ARG A 146 -5.55 17.02 -6.78
N SER A 147 -5.16 16.24 -5.78
CA SER A 147 -4.31 15.06 -5.90
C SER A 147 -4.93 13.96 -5.03
N PRO A 148 -5.19 12.76 -5.55
CA PRO A 148 -5.76 11.66 -4.77
C PRO A 148 -4.69 10.95 -3.91
N ASN A 149 -3.89 11.74 -3.20
CA ASN A 149 -2.77 11.26 -2.38
C ASN A 149 -3.19 11.20 -0.90
N PRO A 150 -3.30 10.02 -0.28
CA PRO A 150 -3.69 9.88 1.12
C PRO A 150 -2.65 10.43 2.13
N GLU A 151 -1.48 10.85 1.66
CA GLU A 151 -0.49 11.59 2.46
C GLU A 151 -0.90 13.04 2.69
N GLU A 152 -1.69 13.60 1.77
CA GLU A 152 -2.10 14.99 1.80
C GLU A 152 -3.37 15.16 2.64
N LYS A 153 -3.34 16.13 3.56
CA LYS A 153 -4.50 16.46 4.38
C LYS A 153 -5.73 16.78 3.54
N ASP A 154 -5.54 17.51 2.45
CA ASP A 154 -6.62 17.96 1.56
C ASP A 154 -7.37 16.77 0.95
N ALA A 155 -6.67 15.68 0.64
CA ALA A 155 -7.29 14.47 0.13
C ALA A 155 -8.23 13.79 1.15
N LEU A 156 -7.91 13.89 2.43
CA LEU A 156 -8.68 13.29 3.52
C LEU A 156 -9.72 14.24 4.15
N ASN A 157 -9.82 15.51 3.72
CA ASN A 157 -10.70 16.49 4.34
C ASN A 157 -12.16 16.04 4.42
N LEU A 158 -12.75 15.54 3.31
CA LEU A 158 -14.14 15.05 3.31
C LEU A 158 -14.34 13.88 4.27
N ALA A 159 -13.37 12.98 4.35
CA ALA A 159 -13.40 11.87 5.26
C ALA A 159 -13.28 12.32 6.74
N ILE A 160 -12.42 13.30 7.02
CA ILE A 160 -12.27 13.89 8.36
C ILE A 160 -13.55 14.63 8.77
N GLU A 161 -14.16 15.41 7.88
CA GLU A 161 -15.44 16.07 8.15
C GLU A 161 -16.55 15.06 8.45
N LYS A 162 -16.61 13.98 7.65
CA LYS A 162 -17.54 12.89 7.90
C LYS A 162 -17.29 12.19 9.24
N ALA A 163 -16.03 11.95 9.56
CA ALA A 163 -15.62 11.34 10.80
C ALA A 163 -15.99 12.20 12.03
N LYS A 164 -15.83 13.52 11.95
CA LYS A 164 -16.28 14.46 12.99
C LYS A 164 -17.79 14.39 13.20
N GLN A 165 -18.58 14.26 12.12
CA GLN A 165 -20.06 14.19 12.21
C GLN A 165 -20.54 12.94 12.95
N ILE A 166 -19.90 11.79 12.74
CA ILE A 166 -20.35 10.50 13.31
C ILE A 166 -19.53 10.05 14.53
N GLY A 167 -18.49 10.82 14.89
CA GLY A 167 -17.58 10.49 15.98
C GLY A 167 -16.78 9.21 15.71
N ALA A 168 -16.24 9.05 14.47
CA ALA A 168 -15.44 7.91 14.13
C ALA A 168 -14.09 7.91 14.88
N ASP A 169 -13.53 6.73 15.13
CA ASP A 169 -12.24 6.57 15.81
C ASP A 169 -11.06 6.83 14.87
N ILE A 170 -11.22 6.42 13.61
CA ILE A 170 -10.17 6.50 12.59
C ILE A 170 -10.75 6.85 11.21
N VAL A 171 -9.99 7.62 10.46
CA VAL A 171 -10.16 7.85 9.02
C VAL A 171 -9.11 7.03 8.29
N LEU A 172 -9.51 6.37 7.22
CA LEU A 172 -8.67 5.57 6.33
C LEU A 172 -8.83 6.07 4.90
N GLY A 173 -7.74 6.31 4.19
CA GLY A 173 -7.74 6.66 2.77
C GLY A 173 -6.77 5.79 1.99
N THR A 174 -7.17 5.31 0.81
CA THR A 174 -6.29 4.63 -0.14
C THR A 174 -6.15 5.46 -1.41
N ASP A 175 -4.98 5.42 -2.03
CA ASP A 175 -4.78 6.03 -3.35
C ASP A 175 -5.51 5.24 -4.45
N PRO A 176 -5.64 5.81 -5.67
CA PRO A 176 -6.49 5.20 -6.71
C PRO A 176 -6.13 3.78 -7.12
N ASP A 177 -4.87 3.40 -7.14
CA ASP A 177 -4.44 2.03 -7.46
C ASP A 177 -4.24 1.17 -6.21
N CYS A 178 -4.61 1.70 -5.04
CA CYS A 178 -4.73 1.02 -3.76
C CYS A 178 -3.45 0.28 -3.35
N ASP A 179 -2.31 0.95 -3.51
CA ASP A 179 -1.03 0.47 -3.03
C ASP A 179 -0.52 1.27 -1.80
N ARG A 180 -1.16 2.41 -1.47
CA ARG A 180 -0.86 3.25 -0.29
C ARG A 180 -2.07 3.39 0.62
N VAL A 181 -1.80 3.59 1.92
CA VAL A 181 -2.83 3.84 2.94
C VAL A 181 -2.40 4.96 3.86
N GLY A 182 -3.18 6.03 3.90
CA GLY A 182 -3.05 7.11 4.87
C GLY A 182 -4.14 7.04 5.93
N ILE A 183 -3.83 7.50 7.14
CA ILE A 183 -4.77 7.52 8.26
C ILE A 183 -4.81 8.85 8.99
N ALA A 184 -5.97 9.15 9.56
CA ALA A 184 -6.11 10.18 10.57
C ALA A 184 -6.84 9.60 11.79
N VAL A 185 -6.31 9.85 12.97
CA VAL A 185 -6.76 9.27 14.24
C VAL A 185 -7.40 10.34 15.10
N ARG A 186 -8.55 10.03 15.70
CA ARG A 186 -9.24 10.92 16.60
C ARG A 186 -8.46 11.11 17.89
N SER A 187 -8.16 12.37 18.23
CA SER A 187 -7.54 12.76 19.50
C SER A 187 -8.58 12.91 20.61
N GLU A 188 -8.12 13.05 21.85
CA GLU A 188 -8.97 13.32 23.01
C GLU A 188 -9.78 14.62 22.84
N SER A 189 -9.24 15.63 22.15
CA SER A 189 -9.96 16.87 21.85
C SER A 189 -11.06 16.72 20.79
N GLY A 190 -11.16 15.55 20.13
CA GLY A 190 -12.06 15.29 19.02
C GLY A 190 -11.54 15.72 17.64
N GLU A 191 -10.35 16.32 17.57
CA GLU A 191 -9.68 16.63 16.32
C GLU A 191 -9.00 15.37 15.75
N TYR A 192 -8.77 15.37 14.43
CA TYR A 192 -8.13 14.26 13.73
C TYR A 192 -6.68 14.60 13.39
N VAL A 193 -5.77 13.76 13.86
CA VAL A 193 -4.32 13.87 13.65
C VAL A 193 -3.93 12.94 12.51
N LEU A 194 -3.35 13.51 11.44
CA LEU A 194 -2.76 12.72 10.37
C LEU A 194 -1.48 12.04 10.88
N PHE A 195 -1.35 10.76 10.58
CA PHE A 195 -0.11 10.04 10.83
C PHE A 195 0.75 10.00 9.57
N THR A 196 2.05 10.17 9.76
CA THR A 196 3.01 9.96 8.68
C THR A 196 3.12 8.48 8.32
N GLY A 197 3.66 8.18 7.14
CA GLY A 197 3.95 6.81 6.74
C GLY A 197 4.90 6.11 7.70
N ASN A 198 5.90 6.82 8.23
CA ASN A 198 6.81 6.32 9.24
C ASN A 198 6.11 5.99 10.57
N GLN A 199 5.22 6.85 11.05
CA GLN A 199 4.45 6.62 12.29
C GLN A 199 3.51 5.41 12.15
N THR A 200 2.78 5.35 11.05
CA THR A 200 1.89 4.21 10.74
C THR A 200 2.69 2.92 10.58
N GLY A 201 3.83 2.99 9.88
CA GLY A 201 4.75 1.86 9.69
C GLY A 201 5.30 1.33 11.00
N ALA A 202 5.77 2.20 11.89
CA ALA A 202 6.27 1.81 13.21
C ALA A 202 5.20 1.11 14.06
N LEU A 203 3.98 1.65 14.07
CA LEU A 203 2.84 1.02 14.74
C LEU A 203 2.50 -0.35 14.15
N LEU A 204 2.47 -0.47 12.81
CA LEU A 204 2.24 -1.75 12.14
C LEU A 204 3.34 -2.76 12.46
N VAL A 205 4.61 -2.34 12.43
CA VAL A 205 5.75 -3.20 12.82
C VAL A 205 5.53 -3.72 14.23
N LYS A 206 5.29 -2.83 15.20
CA LYS A 206 5.04 -3.22 16.61
C LYS A 206 3.90 -4.21 16.73
N PHE A 207 2.73 -3.89 16.12
CA PHE A 207 1.54 -4.74 16.16
C PHE A 207 1.78 -6.11 15.53
N VAL A 208 2.37 -6.16 14.33
CA VAL A 208 2.65 -7.42 13.62
C VAL A 208 3.60 -8.29 14.44
N LEU A 209 4.64 -7.70 15.04
CA LEU A 209 5.62 -8.45 15.82
C LEU A 209 5.05 -8.93 17.16
N ASP A 210 4.19 -8.14 17.82
CA ASP A 210 3.47 -8.57 19.01
C ASP A 210 2.57 -9.78 18.72
N MET A 211 1.78 -9.70 17.64
CA MET A 211 0.86 -10.78 17.26
C MET A 211 1.58 -12.04 16.77
N LYS A 212 2.71 -11.90 16.09
CA LYS A 212 3.50 -13.02 15.56
C LYS A 212 4.63 -13.48 16.50
N LYS A 213 4.74 -12.96 17.71
CA LYS A 213 5.88 -13.19 18.60
C LYS A 213 6.27 -14.65 18.76
N SER A 214 5.31 -15.55 18.85
CA SER A 214 5.57 -16.99 19.01
C SER A 214 6.06 -17.70 17.74
N SER A 215 5.93 -17.10 16.57
CA SER A 215 6.34 -17.64 15.28
C SER A 215 7.62 -16.99 14.73
N LEU A 216 8.12 -15.94 15.37
CA LEU A 216 9.37 -15.29 14.96
C LEU A 216 10.57 -16.21 15.22
N ASN A 217 11.53 -16.17 14.32
CA ASN A 217 12.74 -16.99 14.37
C ASN A 217 13.95 -16.20 13.83
N GLU A 218 15.12 -16.80 13.82
CA GLU A 218 16.40 -16.21 13.41
C GLU A 218 16.45 -15.74 11.95
N LYS A 219 15.53 -16.21 11.10
CA LYS A 219 15.41 -15.77 9.69
C LYS A 219 14.42 -14.64 9.51
N SER A 220 13.56 -14.38 10.51
CA SER A 220 12.54 -13.34 10.45
C SER A 220 13.17 -11.99 10.12
N THR A 221 12.63 -11.30 9.11
CA THR A 221 13.24 -10.10 8.54
C THR A 221 12.21 -9.01 8.30
N LEU A 222 12.55 -7.80 8.73
CA LEU A 222 11.90 -6.57 8.30
C LEU A 222 12.70 -6.00 7.12
N VAL A 223 12.02 -5.52 6.09
CA VAL A 223 12.62 -4.82 4.95
C VAL A 223 12.11 -3.40 4.87
N LYS A 224 13.01 -2.42 4.80
CA LYS A 224 12.67 -1.00 4.65
C LYS A 224 13.56 -0.32 3.61
N THR A 225 13.19 0.89 3.20
CA THR A 225 14.08 1.70 2.36
C THR A 225 15.10 2.45 3.21
N ILE A 226 16.20 2.88 2.59
CA ILE A 226 17.27 3.66 3.26
C ILE A 226 16.78 5.01 3.81
N VAL A 227 15.66 5.54 3.27
CA VAL A 227 15.06 6.82 3.70
C VAL A 227 13.90 6.64 4.68
N THR A 228 13.47 5.41 4.91
CA THR A 228 12.45 5.08 5.91
C THR A 228 13.05 5.18 7.32
N SER A 229 12.28 5.71 8.28
CA SER A 229 12.70 5.92 9.67
C SER A 229 13.32 4.68 10.31
N GLU A 230 14.33 4.91 11.18
CA GLU A 230 14.93 3.84 11.99
C GLU A 230 14.02 3.31 13.10
N LEU A 231 12.96 4.03 13.47
CA LEU A 231 12.06 3.60 14.56
C LEU A 231 11.52 2.19 14.36
N GLY A 232 11.03 1.87 13.16
CA GLY A 232 10.53 0.50 12.86
C GLY A 232 11.65 -0.55 12.88
N ALA A 233 12.87 -0.18 12.48
CA ALA A 233 14.02 -1.08 12.56
C ALA A 233 14.44 -1.33 14.01
N ASP A 234 14.44 -0.33 14.88
CA ASP A 234 14.77 -0.48 16.30
C ASP A 234 13.72 -1.34 17.02
N ILE A 235 12.43 -1.15 16.70
CA ILE A 235 11.38 -2.05 17.17
C ILE A 235 11.69 -3.49 16.71
N ALA A 236 11.95 -3.72 15.43
CA ALA A 236 12.20 -5.07 14.92
C ALA A 236 13.46 -5.72 15.52
N ARG A 237 14.53 -4.95 15.74
CA ARG A 237 15.77 -5.40 16.45
C ARG A 237 15.45 -5.89 17.86
N SER A 238 14.53 -5.23 18.58
CA SER A 238 14.14 -5.64 19.93
C SER A 238 13.42 -7.00 19.99
N TYR A 239 12.82 -7.43 18.86
CA TYR A 239 12.25 -8.77 18.68
C TYR A 239 13.23 -9.79 18.08
N GLY A 240 14.48 -9.38 17.82
CA GLY A 240 15.51 -10.25 17.25
C GLY A 240 15.41 -10.44 15.74
N LEU A 241 14.70 -9.58 15.02
CA LEU A 241 14.60 -9.66 13.56
C LEU A 241 15.87 -9.16 12.87
N ASN A 242 16.11 -9.72 11.70
CA ASN A 242 17.06 -9.14 10.75
C ASN A 242 16.41 -7.90 10.09
N ILE A 243 17.27 -6.94 9.74
CA ILE A 243 16.86 -5.73 9.03
C ILE A 243 17.61 -5.70 7.70
N ASP A 244 16.86 -5.69 6.61
CA ASP A 244 17.42 -5.47 5.28
C ASP A 244 16.95 -4.10 4.76
N GLU A 245 17.88 -3.33 4.25
CA GLU A 245 17.63 -2.01 3.65
C GLU A 245 17.72 -2.10 2.12
N THR A 246 16.88 -1.33 1.46
CA THR A 246 16.86 -1.22 0.00
C THR A 246 16.90 0.24 -0.44
N LEU A 247 17.18 0.47 -1.70
CA LEU A 247 16.91 1.77 -2.32
C LEU A 247 15.40 2.07 -2.28
N THR A 248 15.05 3.35 -2.44
CA THR A 248 13.66 3.80 -2.53
C THR A 248 12.96 3.13 -3.71
N GLY A 249 11.77 2.63 -3.45
CA GLY A 249 10.91 1.93 -4.40
C GLY A 249 10.62 0.50 -3.99
N PHE A 250 9.35 0.20 -3.80
CA PHE A 250 8.89 -1.10 -3.27
C PHE A 250 9.31 -2.30 -4.13
N LYS A 251 9.62 -2.07 -5.41
CA LYS A 251 10.19 -3.10 -6.30
C LYS A 251 11.44 -3.76 -5.72
N TYR A 252 12.26 -3.01 -4.99
CA TYR A 252 13.45 -3.57 -4.33
C TYR A 252 13.09 -4.40 -3.10
N ILE A 253 12.02 -4.04 -2.38
CA ILE A 253 11.46 -4.85 -1.29
C ILE A 253 10.87 -6.14 -1.88
N GLY A 254 10.10 -6.04 -2.98
CA GLY A 254 9.55 -7.18 -3.71
C GLY A 254 10.65 -8.15 -4.20
N ASP A 255 11.74 -7.62 -4.74
CA ASP A 255 12.89 -8.43 -5.18
C ASP A 255 13.58 -9.12 -3.98
N LYS A 256 13.70 -8.48 -2.82
CA LYS A 256 14.18 -9.14 -1.59
C LYS A 256 13.33 -10.33 -1.21
N ILE A 257 12.01 -10.23 -1.29
CA ILE A 257 11.12 -11.37 -1.02
C ILE A 257 11.42 -12.52 -1.98
N ASN A 258 11.61 -12.24 -3.28
CA ASN A 258 11.98 -13.25 -4.28
C ASN A 258 13.34 -13.89 -3.96
N GLN A 259 14.33 -13.11 -3.52
CA GLN A 259 15.64 -13.60 -3.12
C GLN A 259 15.54 -14.53 -1.90
N TYR A 260 14.68 -14.19 -0.91
CA TYR A 260 14.47 -15.02 0.27
C TYR A 260 13.79 -16.34 -0.05
N GLU A 261 12.76 -16.33 -0.91
CA GLU A 261 12.10 -17.56 -1.36
C GLU A 261 13.06 -18.49 -2.10
N LYS A 262 13.96 -17.95 -2.94
CA LYS A 262 14.95 -18.73 -3.68
C LYS A 262 16.06 -19.30 -2.78
N SER A 263 16.53 -18.53 -1.81
CA SER A 263 17.69 -18.90 -0.98
C SER A 263 17.31 -19.62 0.32
N GLY A 264 16.11 -19.38 0.84
CA GLY A 264 15.66 -19.91 2.14
C GLY A 264 16.45 -19.38 3.35
N ASN A 265 17.27 -18.33 3.16
CA ASN A 265 18.14 -17.80 4.21
C ASN A 265 17.46 -16.72 5.09
N ARG A 266 16.35 -16.18 4.65
CA ARG A 266 15.54 -15.16 5.32
C ARG A 266 14.06 -15.46 5.16
N GLU A 267 13.25 -14.91 6.06
CA GLU A 267 11.79 -14.97 6.02
C GLU A 267 11.22 -13.55 6.13
N PHE A 268 10.52 -13.10 5.10
CA PHE A 268 9.89 -11.79 5.09
C PHE A 268 8.71 -11.77 6.07
N VAL A 269 8.71 -10.82 6.99
CA VAL A 269 7.62 -10.62 7.95
C VAL A 269 6.78 -9.40 7.58
N ILE A 270 7.45 -8.26 7.38
CA ILE A 270 6.85 -6.97 7.02
C ILE A 270 7.86 -6.12 6.27
N GLY A 271 7.39 -5.36 5.30
CA GLY A 271 8.18 -4.31 4.66
C GLY A 271 7.36 -3.05 4.48
N TYR A 272 8.02 -1.88 4.52
CA TYR A 272 7.35 -0.62 4.34
C TYR A 272 8.25 0.50 3.87
N GLU A 273 7.61 1.52 3.31
CA GLU A 273 8.21 2.78 2.89
C GLU A 273 7.58 3.94 3.66
N GLU A 274 8.34 5.01 3.88
CA GLU A 274 7.86 6.25 4.49
C GLU A 274 6.70 6.89 3.69
N SER A 275 6.63 6.56 2.40
CA SER A 275 5.60 7.01 1.46
C SER A 275 4.30 6.19 1.53
N TYR A 276 3.91 5.75 2.73
CA TYR A 276 2.61 5.13 3.04
C TYR A 276 2.35 3.78 2.36
N GLY A 277 3.40 3.12 1.90
CA GLY A 277 3.34 1.79 1.31
C GLY A 277 3.78 0.71 2.29
N TYR A 278 2.95 -0.31 2.51
CA TYR A 278 3.21 -1.41 3.44
C TYR A 278 2.86 -2.75 2.81
N LEU A 279 3.54 -3.81 3.24
CA LEU A 279 3.20 -5.19 2.91
C LEU A 279 3.48 -6.10 4.11
N VAL A 280 2.52 -6.95 4.43
CA VAL A 280 2.68 -8.06 5.39
C VAL A 280 2.32 -9.35 4.67
N GLY A 281 3.18 -10.37 4.80
CA GLY A 281 3.06 -11.61 4.04
C GLY A 281 3.69 -11.52 2.65
N THR A 282 3.63 -12.64 1.92
CA THR A 282 4.33 -12.82 0.64
C THR A 282 3.39 -13.10 -0.53
N HIS A 283 2.09 -12.79 -0.38
CA HIS A 283 1.10 -13.00 -1.43
C HIS A 283 1.27 -12.03 -2.60
N ALA A 284 1.74 -10.83 -2.37
CA ALA A 284 2.10 -9.82 -3.36
C ALA A 284 3.61 -9.53 -3.34
N ARG A 285 4.10 -8.81 -4.36
CA ARG A 285 5.49 -8.33 -4.48
C ARG A 285 5.55 -6.80 -4.64
N ASP A 286 4.46 -6.15 -4.30
CA ASP A 286 4.33 -4.71 -4.25
C ASP A 286 3.57 -4.33 -2.98
N LYS A 287 3.50 -3.04 -2.67
CA LYS A 287 2.67 -2.48 -1.62
C LYS A 287 1.23 -2.99 -1.76
N ASP A 288 0.62 -3.32 -0.66
CA ASP A 288 -0.78 -3.76 -0.66
C ASP A 288 -1.62 -2.93 0.30
N GLY A 289 -2.38 -1.99 -0.29
CA GLY A 289 -3.32 -1.14 0.46
C GLY A 289 -4.48 -1.94 1.06
N VAL A 290 -4.82 -3.10 0.50
CA VAL A 290 -5.94 -3.92 0.99
C VAL A 290 -5.54 -4.65 2.28
N VAL A 291 -4.38 -5.33 2.29
CA VAL A 291 -3.87 -5.97 3.52
C VAL A 291 -3.52 -4.94 4.58
N SER A 292 -2.94 -3.80 4.16
CA SER A 292 -2.56 -2.72 5.08
C SER A 292 -3.77 -2.10 5.74
N ALA A 293 -4.84 -1.80 4.99
CA ALA A 293 -6.09 -1.28 5.52
C ALA A 293 -6.71 -2.25 6.54
N MET A 294 -6.74 -3.54 6.23
CA MET A 294 -7.23 -4.58 7.16
C MET A 294 -6.42 -4.58 8.46
N LEU A 295 -5.10 -4.65 8.37
CA LEU A 295 -4.23 -4.73 9.54
C LEU A 295 -4.21 -3.45 10.36
N ILE A 296 -4.28 -2.27 9.75
CA ILE A 296 -4.41 -0.99 10.44
C ILE A 296 -5.71 -0.95 11.27
N CYS A 297 -6.83 -1.39 10.70
CA CYS A 297 -8.09 -1.44 11.42
C CYS A 297 -8.08 -2.48 12.55
N GLN A 298 -7.47 -3.64 12.34
CA GLN A 298 -7.27 -4.65 13.38
C GLN A 298 -6.37 -4.12 14.50
N MET A 299 -5.31 -3.43 14.18
CA MET A 299 -4.43 -2.76 15.13
C MET A 299 -5.19 -1.70 15.94
N ALA A 300 -5.98 -0.85 15.28
CA ALA A 300 -6.79 0.15 15.97
C ALA A 300 -7.83 -0.50 16.92
N ALA A 301 -8.45 -1.59 16.50
CA ALA A 301 -9.37 -2.37 17.34
C ALA A 301 -8.65 -3.02 18.53
N TRP A 302 -7.45 -3.52 18.34
CA TRP A 302 -6.63 -4.12 19.40
C TRP A 302 -6.22 -3.08 20.45
N TYR A 303 -5.81 -1.88 20.03
CA TYR A 303 -5.54 -0.78 20.97
C TYR A 303 -6.82 -0.33 21.68
N LYS A 304 -7.92 -0.19 20.95
CA LYS A 304 -9.22 0.21 21.52
C LYS A 304 -9.71 -0.78 22.59
N ALA A 305 -9.51 -2.08 22.39
CA ALA A 305 -9.85 -3.10 23.39
C ALA A 305 -9.04 -2.95 24.69
N GLN A 306 -7.92 -2.26 24.66
CA GLN A 306 -7.07 -1.92 25.80
C GLN A 306 -7.38 -0.52 26.38
N GLY A 307 -8.42 0.17 25.89
CA GLY A 307 -8.77 1.53 26.25
C GLY A 307 -7.80 2.59 25.69
N LYS A 308 -7.10 2.29 24.62
CA LYS A 308 -6.09 3.15 23.98
C LYS A 308 -6.47 3.49 22.54
N SER A 309 -6.04 4.64 22.09
CA SER A 309 -6.05 5.03 20.68
C SER A 309 -4.72 4.65 19.99
N LEU A 310 -4.63 4.82 18.67
CA LEU A 310 -3.34 4.69 17.97
C LEU A 310 -2.36 5.83 18.33
N ILE A 311 -2.87 6.99 18.81
CA ILE A 311 -2.03 8.07 19.35
C ILE A 311 -1.33 7.59 20.62
N ASP A 312 -2.08 6.94 21.52
CA ASP A 312 -1.52 6.37 22.74
C ASP A 312 -0.52 5.27 22.42
N GLY A 313 -0.84 4.40 21.45
CA GLY A 313 0.09 3.37 20.97
C GLY A 313 1.40 3.94 20.42
N LEU A 314 1.34 5.04 19.68
CA LEU A 314 2.53 5.72 19.18
C LEU A 314 3.34 6.36 20.33
N ASN A 315 2.67 6.95 21.31
CA ASN A 315 3.31 7.50 22.49
C ASN A 315 4.01 6.40 23.33
N ASP A 316 3.38 5.23 23.46
CA ASP A 316 4.01 4.07 24.12
C ASP A 316 5.30 3.64 23.38
N ILE A 317 5.27 3.61 22.04
CA ILE A 317 6.44 3.31 21.21
C ILE A 317 7.55 4.37 21.45
N TYR A 318 7.21 5.65 21.45
CA TYR A 318 8.17 6.70 21.73
C TYR A 318 8.75 6.62 23.16
N ALA A 319 7.94 6.23 24.13
CA ALA A 319 8.41 6.03 25.50
C ALA A 319 9.39 4.84 25.60
N GLU A 320 9.19 3.79 24.82
CA GLU A 320 10.00 2.57 24.84
C GLU A 320 11.29 2.71 23.99
N TYR A 321 11.21 3.31 22.80
CA TYR A 321 12.30 3.33 21.80
C TYR A 321 12.93 4.71 21.60
N GLY A 322 12.39 5.77 22.20
CA GLY A 322 12.79 7.14 21.97
C GLY A 322 11.95 7.87 20.94
N TYR A 323 12.06 9.19 20.91
CA TYR A 323 11.32 10.05 20.00
C TYR A 323 12.03 10.22 18.67
N TYR A 324 11.38 9.84 17.59
CA TYR A 324 11.86 9.98 16.22
C TYR A 324 11.06 11.08 15.51
N LEU A 325 11.76 12.07 14.97
CA LEU A 325 11.20 13.14 14.17
C LEU A 325 11.80 13.09 12.77
N ASP A 326 10.98 12.65 11.82
CA ASP A 326 11.31 12.64 10.41
C ASP A 326 10.77 13.93 9.76
N ALA A 327 11.55 14.54 8.88
CA ALA A 327 11.16 15.71 8.10
C ALA A 327 11.40 15.48 6.62
N LEU A 328 10.57 16.05 5.77
CA LEU A 328 10.68 16.01 4.33
C LEU A 328 10.69 17.44 3.77
N ASP A 329 11.76 17.77 3.04
CA ASP A 329 11.86 19.02 2.29
C ASP A 329 11.65 18.74 0.80
N PRO A 330 10.45 18.91 0.24
CA PRO A 330 10.16 18.60 -1.16
C PRO A 330 10.69 19.69 -2.08
N PHE A 331 11.47 19.31 -3.09
CA PHE A 331 11.86 20.17 -4.21
C PHE A 331 11.13 19.70 -5.47
N VAL A 332 10.27 20.57 -6.02
CA VAL A 332 9.52 20.28 -7.24
C VAL A 332 10.12 21.05 -8.41
N LEU A 333 10.82 20.36 -9.30
CA LEU A 333 11.34 20.89 -10.55
C LEU A 333 10.42 20.46 -11.68
N LYS A 334 9.87 21.43 -12.41
CA LYS A 334 8.86 21.17 -13.46
C LYS A 334 9.46 21.17 -14.85
N GLY A 335 8.91 20.31 -15.72
CA GLY A 335 9.23 20.28 -17.13
C GLY A 335 10.58 19.64 -17.45
N ILE A 336 11.04 19.85 -18.69
CA ILE A 336 12.31 19.29 -19.21
C ILE A 336 13.48 19.85 -18.42
N ASP A 337 13.46 21.15 -18.09
CA ASP A 337 14.52 21.83 -17.33
C ASP A 337 14.68 21.27 -15.91
N GLY A 338 13.65 20.60 -15.40
CA GLY A 338 13.70 19.94 -14.09
C GLY A 338 14.27 18.52 -14.16
N ALA A 339 14.41 17.96 -15.35
CA ALA A 339 14.96 16.63 -15.56
C ALA A 339 16.48 16.64 -15.81
N GLU A 340 17.05 17.80 -16.18
CA GLU A 340 18.49 18.06 -16.29
C GLU A 340 19.11 18.42 -14.94
#